data_90d20416752de684f9271cc8aaeb4f6e
#
_entry.id   90d20416752de684f9271cc8aaeb4f6e
#
_cell.length_a   1.000
_cell.length_b   1.000
_cell.length_c   1.000
_cell.angle_alpha   90.00
_cell.angle_beta   90.00
_cell.angle_gamma   90.00
#
_symmetry.space_group_name_H-M   'P 1'
#
loop_
_entity.id
_entity.type
_entity.pdbx_description
1 polymer ?
#
loop_
_entity_poly.entity_id
_entity_poly.type
_entity_poly.pdbx_seq_one_letter_code
_entity_poly.pdbx_strand_id
1 'polypeptide(L)'
;MTRSWLERRRRFAARVALYGSLVLVGCLIGLLASFSKRSLQAVSGTSAASGEAWARVDYASLPEIKLLQKYVQIDTSERTGNEIAGARFLAAQLAAAGIPSEIEALGTKHANLYARLEGADPHPLVLHNHIDVESVDPKEWLYPPFEAKIMVPWMFGRGTFDMKSVAIAQLAAMIDLKKSGRPLKRSVLFLATSSEEHGSRLGVRWILRQHPELVQSFWAVLTEGGAVEARSRDEIKYWGTEFAQKRFVYVHVCSGDRERIDALHQLLVDRGFTETDLHVTPEVMTYVASYGPTRDRPVLREMLAHPEETLSDVTRFRQLPDYVRSLFRNEAVPFAVEAAPGGGWEMQILLHLLPGQELAPVRDELLPPWMLWGLSVTVDEPPTARHGSPLGHPVFQAALAALKERYPGAPAGSWFLPWTVTDSRFFRTVGIPSYGFSPFLIMNTDTLQVDNANERFALPAFADGVELYRQLVRRLVL
;
A
#
# COMPACT_ATOMS: atom_id res chain seq x y z
N MET A 1 -10.20 -8.49 31.81
CA MET A 1 -9.26 -7.90 30.82
C MET A 1 -8.62 -6.68 31.48
N THR A 2 -7.34 -6.74 31.75
CA THR A 2 -6.66 -5.75 32.60
C THR A 2 -6.16 -4.54 31.77
N ARG A 3 -6.18 -3.36 32.39
CA ARG A 3 -5.66 -2.08 31.86
C ARG A 3 -4.28 -2.21 31.20
N SER A 4 -3.45 -3.15 31.66
CA SER A 4 -2.10 -3.43 31.15
C SER A 4 -2.08 -4.07 29.74
N TRP A 5 -3.12 -4.79 29.35
CA TRP A 5 -3.23 -5.40 28.00
C TRP A 5 -3.57 -4.35 26.94
N LEU A 6 -4.43 -3.39 27.29
CA LEU A 6 -4.79 -2.26 26.42
C LEU A 6 -3.62 -1.28 26.19
N GLU A 7 -2.81 -1.04 27.23
CA GLU A 7 -1.61 -0.21 27.10
C GLU A 7 -0.51 -0.88 26.27
N ARG A 8 -0.41 -2.20 26.30
CA ARG A 8 0.57 -2.96 25.53
C ARG A 8 0.22 -3.03 24.06
N ARG A 9 -1.05 -3.24 23.70
CA ARG A 9 -1.52 -3.13 22.31
C ARG A 9 -1.36 -1.70 21.76
N ARG A 10 -1.55 -0.69 22.59
CA ARG A 10 -1.28 0.72 22.21
C ARG A 10 0.16 0.96 21.82
N ARG A 11 1.11 0.40 22.59
CA ARG A 11 2.55 0.49 22.25
C ARG A 11 2.92 -0.34 21.03
N PHE A 12 2.21 -1.42 20.78
CA PHE A 12 2.37 -2.25 19.60
C PHE A 12 1.86 -1.53 18.35
N ALA A 13 0.64 -1.02 18.33
CA ALA A 13 0.09 -0.25 17.21
C ALA A 13 0.91 1.03 16.93
N ALA A 14 1.32 1.76 17.98
CA ALA A 14 2.20 2.93 17.86
C ALA A 14 3.60 2.56 17.30
N ARG A 15 4.08 1.35 17.54
CA ARG A 15 5.39 0.88 17.05
C ARG A 15 5.30 0.22 15.69
N VAL A 16 4.23 -0.47 15.35
CA VAL A 16 3.95 -0.91 13.97
C VAL A 16 3.77 0.33 13.07
N ALA A 17 3.04 1.34 13.52
CA ALA A 17 3.00 2.64 12.86
C ALA A 17 4.39 3.31 12.84
N LEU A 18 5.17 3.24 13.92
CA LEU A 18 6.53 3.79 13.98
C LEU A 18 7.51 3.03 13.08
N TYR A 19 7.38 1.71 12.94
CA TYR A 19 8.25 0.93 12.05
C TYR A 19 7.74 0.89 10.61
N GLY A 20 6.44 0.87 10.36
CA GLY A 20 5.86 1.19 9.06
C GLY A 20 6.29 2.60 8.62
N SER A 21 6.27 3.55 9.54
CA SER A 21 6.72 4.93 9.34
C SER A 21 8.25 5.05 9.27
N LEU A 22 9.02 4.27 10.04
CA LEU A 22 10.48 4.24 9.94
C LEU A 22 10.93 3.59 8.62
N VAL A 23 10.13 2.70 8.08
CA VAL A 23 10.38 2.07 6.78
C VAL A 23 10.07 3.05 5.64
N LEU A 24 8.96 3.79 5.70
CA LEU A 24 8.69 4.94 4.82
C LEU A 24 9.67 6.10 5.08
N VAL A 25 9.98 6.38 6.34
CA VAL A 25 10.99 7.39 6.76
C VAL A 25 12.39 6.94 6.39
N GLY A 26 12.74 5.66 6.43
CA GLY A 26 14.02 5.16 5.91
C GLY A 26 14.20 5.40 4.41
N CYS A 27 13.13 5.26 3.62
CA CYS A 27 13.12 5.67 2.21
C CYS A 27 13.40 7.16 2.03
N LEU A 28 12.92 8.00 2.93
CA LEU A 28 13.04 9.46 2.84
C LEU A 28 14.20 10.03 3.64
N ILE A 29 14.63 9.41 4.74
CA ILE A 29 15.85 9.83 5.46
C ILE A 29 17.09 9.58 4.58
N GLY A 30 17.13 8.51 3.79
CA GLY A 30 18.14 8.36 2.74
C GLY A 30 18.10 9.47 1.69
N LEU A 31 16.92 10.01 1.39
CA LEU A 31 16.71 11.18 0.53
C LEU A 31 16.96 12.51 1.28
N LEU A 32 16.62 12.60 2.57
CA LEU A 32 16.70 13.83 3.37
C LEU A 32 18.04 14.03 4.10
N ALA A 33 18.81 12.96 4.39
CA ALA A 33 20.15 13.09 4.96
C ALA A 33 21.15 13.82 4.02
N SER A 34 20.80 13.97 2.75
CA SER A 34 21.53 14.83 1.81
C SER A 34 21.07 16.30 1.80
N PHE A 35 20.03 16.66 2.54
CA PHE A 35 19.54 18.03 2.65
C PHE A 35 20.04 18.69 3.94
N SER A 36 21.06 19.53 3.81
CA SER A 36 21.55 20.37 4.89
C SER A 36 20.47 21.35 5.37
N LYS A 37 20.57 21.82 6.62
CA LYS A 37 19.67 22.81 7.25
C LYS A 37 19.34 24.07 6.41
N ARG A 38 20.03 24.30 5.30
CA ARG A 38 19.77 25.42 4.37
C ARG A 38 18.54 25.20 3.47
N SER A 39 18.09 23.94 3.29
CA SER A 39 16.94 23.65 2.43
C SER A 39 15.58 23.92 3.10
N LEU A 40 15.51 23.93 4.42
CA LEU A 40 14.28 24.22 5.15
C LEU A 40 13.82 25.70 5.05
N GLN A 41 14.72 26.62 4.76
CA GLN A 41 14.36 28.03 4.51
C GLN A 41 13.96 28.33 3.06
N ALA A 42 14.30 27.46 2.10
CA ALA A 42 13.94 27.64 0.70
C ALA A 42 12.52 27.15 0.36
N VAL A 43 11.92 26.31 1.21
CA VAL A 43 10.56 25.76 0.98
C VAL A 43 9.45 26.79 1.22
N SER A 44 9.75 27.88 1.92
CA SER A 44 8.77 28.96 2.14
C SER A 44 8.63 29.96 0.98
N GLY A 45 9.47 29.88 -0.06
CA GLY A 45 9.57 30.89 -1.10
C GLY A 45 9.00 30.55 -2.49
N THR A 46 8.70 29.28 -2.79
CA THR A 46 8.34 28.87 -4.17
C THR A 46 6.88 28.44 -4.39
N SER A 47 6.03 28.58 -3.39
CA SER A 47 4.65 28.11 -3.43
C SER A 47 3.60 29.15 -3.91
N ALA A 48 3.98 30.39 -4.18
CA ALA A 48 2.97 31.43 -4.44
C ALA A 48 2.26 31.26 -5.80
N ALA A 49 2.96 30.87 -6.86
CA ALA A 49 2.35 30.79 -8.21
C ALA A 49 1.41 29.57 -8.40
N SER A 50 1.69 28.45 -7.72
CA SER A 50 0.81 27.26 -7.73
C SER A 50 -0.41 27.41 -6.80
N GLY A 51 -0.27 28.18 -5.72
CA GLY A 51 -1.35 28.48 -4.79
C GLY A 51 -2.47 29.32 -5.37
N GLU A 52 -2.17 30.27 -6.27
CA GLU A 52 -3.17 31.15 -6.86
C GLU A 52 -4.12 30.44 -7.85
N ALA A 53 -3.63 29.45 -8.60
CA ALA A 53 -4.49 28.69 -9.52
C ALA A 53 -5.48 27.79 -8.77
N TRP A 54 -5.12 27.29 -7.61
CA TRP A 54 -5.99 26.44 -6.78
C TRP A 54 -7.03 27.24 -5.99
N ALA A 55 -6.73 28.50 -5.66
CA ALA A 55 -7.63 29.37 -4.91
C ALA A 55 -8.93 29.75 -5.66
N ARG A 56 -9.01 29.47 -6.96
CA ARG A 56 -10.19 29.82 -7.80
C ARG A 56 -11.24 28.73 -7.87
N VAL A 57 -10.95 27.50 -7.44
CA VAL A 57 -11.88 26.37 -7.48
C VAL A 57 -12.33 26.04 -6.07
N ASP A 58 -13.62 26.02 -5.82
CA ASP A 58 -14.19 25.52 -4.57
C ASP A 58 -14.21 23.99 -4.57
N TYR A 59 -13.02 23.40 -4.36
CA TYR A 59 -12.86 21.95 -4.29
C TYR A 59 -13.75 21.31 -3.23
N ALA A 60 -13.97 21.98 -2.09
CA ALA A 60 -14.78 21.46 -1.00
C ALA A 60 -16.26 21.25 -1.41
N SER A 61 -16.73 21.95 -2.44
CA SER A 61 -18.10 21.80 -2.94
C SER A 61 -18.28 20.62 -3.90
N LEU A 62 -17.19 20.04 -4.43
CA LEU A 62 -17.27 18.96 -5.42
C LEU A 62 -17.93 17.71 -4.83
N PRO A 63 -18.83 17.05 -5.58
CA PRO A 63 -19.57 15.88 -5.08
C PRO A 63 -18.67 14.75 -4.58
N GLU A 64 -17.58 14.44 -5.28
CA GLU A 64 -16.64 13.38 -4.92
C GLU A 64 -15.87 13.71 -3.63
N ILE A 65 -15.53 14.98 -3.41
CA ILE A 65 -14.88 15.42 -2.16
C ILE A 65 -15.84 15.31 -0.98
N LYS A 66 -17.11 15.68 -1.17
CA LYS A 66 -18.15 15.48 -0.16
C LYS A 66 -18.40 14.00 0.14
N LEU A 67 -18.29 13.12 -0.87
CA LEU A 67 -18.40 11.68 -0.67
C LEU A 67 -17.21 11.17 0.12
N LEU A 68 -15.98 11.55 -0.23
CA LEU A 68 -14.78 11.19 0.51
C LEU A 68 -14.88 11.67 1.96
N GLN A 69 -15.27 12.94 2.18
CA GLN A 69 -15.44 13.50 3.52
C GLN A 69 -16.40 12.64 4.39
N LYS A 70 -17.58 12.31 3.85
CA LYS A 70 -18.56 11.48 4.54
C LYS A 70 -18.05 10.06 4.80
N TYR A 71 -17.27 9.50 3.88
CA TYR A 71 -16.73 8.16 4.05
C TYR A 71 -15.60 8.13 5.10
N VAL A 72 -14.73 9.14 5.12
CA VAL A 72 -13.68 9.30 6.16
C VAL A 72 -14.28 9.49 7.55
N GLN A 73 -15.45 10.14 7.65
CA GLN A 73 -16.17 10.33 8.92
C GLN A 73 -16.70 9.03 9.54
N ILE A 74 -16.71 7.93 8.79
CA ILE A 74 -17.06 6.61 9.32
C ILE A 74 -15.78 5.97 9.85
N ASP A 75 -15.69 5.78 11.17
CA ASP A 75 -14.61 5.00 11.78
C ASP A 75 -14.74 3.52 11.40
N THR A 76 -13.81 3.06 10.58
CA THR A 76 -13.69 1.67 10.14
C THR A 76 -12.38 1.03 10.63
N SER A 77 -11.75 1.60 11.65
CA SER A 77 -10.53 1.04 12.25
C SER A 77 -10.81 -0.25 13.00
N GLU A 78 -9.82 -1.13 13.07
CA GLU A 78 -9.96 -2.47 13.68
C GLU A 78 -10.56 -2.43 15.08
N ARG A 79 -10.08 -1.51 15.90
CA ARG A 79 -10.37 -1.55 17.34
C ARG A 79 -11.73 -0.98 17.70
N THR A 80 -12.09 0.14 17.16
CA THR A 80 -13.31 0.90 17.50
C THR A 80 -14.30 0.93 16.34
N GLY A 81 -13.85 0.62 15.14
CA GLY A 81 -14.55 0.82 13.91
C GLY A 81 -15.66 -0.19 13.62
N ASN A 82 -16.35 0.11 12.56
CA ASN A 82 -17.45 -0.68 12.05
C ASN A 82 -17.39 -0.68 10.51
N GLU A 83 -16.72 -1.68 9.94
CA GLU A 83 -16.61 -1.84 8.49
C GLU A 83 -17.98 -2.05 7.82
N ILE A 84 -18.96 -2.67 8.52
CA ILE A 84 -20.34 -2.79 8.02
C ILE A 84 -20.94 -1.41 7.74
N ALA A 85 -20.63 -0.39 8.56
CA ALA A 85 -21.10 0.97 8.31
C ALA A 85 -20.45 1.56 7.04
N GLY A 86 -19.17 1.28 6.81
CA GLY A 86 -18.47 1.62 5.57
C GLY A 86 -19.08 0.95 4.35
N ALA A 87 -19.30 -0.37 4.42
CA ALA A 87 -19.95 -1.14 3.36
C ALA A 87 -21.36 -0.61 3.05
N ARG A 88 -22.17 -0.32 4.07
CA ARG A 88 -23.52 0.27 3.90
C ARG A 88 -23.47 1.66 3.26
N PHE A 89 -22.49 2.47 3.61
CA PHE A 89 -22.30 3.78 2.96
C PHE A 89 -22.04 3.63 1.47
N LEU A 90 -21.11 2.76 1.07
CA LEU A 90 -20.78 2.50 -0.34
C LEU A 90 -22.00 1.91 -1.08
N ALA A 91 -22.69 0.95 -0.49
CA ALA A 91 -23.90 0.34 -1.04
C ALA A 91 -25.01 1.36 -1.27
N ALA A 92 -25.21 2.31 -0.35
CA ALA A 92 -26.20 3.37 -0.50
C ALA A 92 -25.87 4.30 -1.69
N GLN A 93 -24.60 4.60 -1.95
CA GLN A 93 -24.21 5.40 -3.11
C GLN A 93 -24.41 4.63 -4.42
N LEU A 94 -24.09 3.34 -4.45
CA LEU A 94 -24.34 2.45 -5.59
C LEU A 94 -25.85 2.36 -5.88
N ALA A 95 -26.67 2.13 -4.86
CA ALA A 95 -28.14 2.05 -4.98
C ALA A 95 -28.74 3.36 -5.51
N ALA A 96 -28.25 4.52 -5.04
CA ALA A 96 -28.68 5.83 -5.54
C ALA A 96 -28.35 6.03 -7.03
N ALA A 97 -27.37 5.30 -7.56
CA ALA A 97 -27.03 5.28 -8.98
C ALA A 97 -27.75 4.15 -9.76
N GLY A 98 -28.61 3.37 -9.11
CA GLY A 98 -29.30 2.23 -9.72
C GLY A 98 -28.38 1.03 -9.98
N ILE A 99 -27.32 0.86 -9.17
CA ILE A 99 -26.42 -0.27 -9.20
C ILE A 99 -26.74 -1.17 -7.99
N PRO A 100 -27.25 -2.39 -8.21
CA PRO A 100 -27.49 -3.33 -7.11
C PRO A 100 -26.19 -3.79 -6.49
N SER A 101 -26.20 -4.02 -5.19
CA SER A 101 -25.04 -4.48 -4.44
C SER A 101 -25.45 -5.46 -3.35
N GLU A 102 -24.52 -6.32 -2.97
CA GLU A 102 -24.64 -7.30 -1.91
C GLU A 102 -23.62 -7.03 -0.81
N ILE A 103 -24.04 -7.10 0.44
CA ILE A 103 -23.17 -7.00 1.62
C ILE A 103 -23.14 -8.36 2.30
N GLU A 104 -21.97 -9.00 2.28
CA GLU A 104 -21.69 -10.20 3.04
C GLU A 104 -21.17 -9.80 4.43
N ALA A 105 -22.04 -9.86 5.43
CA ALA A 105 -21.67 -9.52 6.81
C ALA A 105 -20.92 -10.69 7.47
N LEU A 106 -19.77 -10.39 8.05
CA LEU A 106 -18.90 -11.34 8.74
C LEU A 106 -18.83 -10.98 10.23
N GLY A 107 -19.79 -11.51 10.98
CA GLY A 107 -20.02 -11.14 12.38
C GLY A 107 -20.70 -9.78 12.51
N THR A 108 -20.35 -9.03 13.56
CA THR A 108 -21.04 -7.78 13.92
C THR A 108 -20.36 -6.51 13.41
N LYS A 109 -19.12 -6.60 12.92
CA LYS A 109 -18.29 -5.44 12.54
C LYS A 109 -17.74 -5.50 11.13
N HIS A 110 -17.49 -6.68 10.59
CA HIS A 110 -16.80 -6.88 9.31
C HIS A 110 -17.79 -7.19 8.19
N ALA A 111 -17.49 -6.75 6.99
CA ALA A 111 -18.27 -7.06 5.80
C ALA A 111 -17.47 -6.94 4.52
N ASN A 112 -17.83 -7.75 3.53
CA ASN A 112 -17.42 -7.56 2.14
C ASN A 112 -18.61 -7.04 1.33
N LEU A 113 -18.36 -6.18 0.34
CA LEU A 113 -19.38 -5.59 -0.53
C LEU A 113 -19.07 -5.91 -1.98
N TYR A 114 -20.09 -6.36 -2.70
CA TYR A 114 -20.04 -6.72 -4.11
C TYR A 114 -21.06 -5.90 -4.90
N ALA A 115 -20.64 -5.29 -6.00
CA ALA A 115 -21.55 -4.64 -6.94
C ALA A 115 -21.05 -4.84 -8.37
N ARG A 116 -21.91 -5.26 -9.28
CA ARG A 116 -21.53 -5.65 -10.63
C ARG A 116 -22.29 -4.87 -11.68
N LEU A 117 -21.58 -4.46 -12.72
CA LEU A 117 -22.13 -4.00 -14.00
C LEU A 117 -21.80 -5.06 -15.05
N GLU A 118 -22.84 -5.55 -15.73
CA GLU A 118 -22.67 -6.56 -16.76
C GLU A 118 -22.14 -5.97 -18.06
N GLY A 119 -21.25 -6.70 -18.71
CA GLY A 119 -20.70 -6.42 -20.03
C GLY A 119 -20.76 -7.63 -20.95
N ALA A 120 -20.39 -7.48 -22.19
CA ALA A 120 -20.41 -8.55 -23.19
C ALA A 120 -19.48 -9.73 -22.80
N ASP A 121 -18.30 -9.43 -22.23
CA ASP A 121 -17.44 -10.44 -21.61
C ASP A 121 -17.80 -10.56 -20.14
N PRO A 122 -18.20 -11.76 -19.65
CA PRO A 122 -18.59 -11.97 -18.26
C PRO A 122 -17.42 -11.94 -17.27
N HIS A 123 -16.15 -12.04 -17.73
CA HIS A 123 -14.98 -12.01 -16.85
C HIS A 123 -14.67 -10.57 -16.44
N PRO A 124 -14.97 -10.18 -15.18
CA PRO A 124 -14.94 -8.77 -14.79
C PRO A 124 -13.53 -8.21 -14.63
N LEU A 125 -13.37 -6.92 -14.97
CA LEU A 125 -12.38 -6.08 -14.33
C LEU A 125 -12.84 -5.83 -12.90
N VAL A 126 -12.02 -6.21 -11.93
CA VAL A 126 -12.31 -5.98 -10.49
C VAL A 126 -11.69 -4.67 -10.05
N LEU A 127 -12.50 -3.77 -9.53
CA LEU A 127 -12.11 -2.56 -8.82
C LEU A 127 -12.14 -2.89 -7.33
N HIS A 128 -10.97 -3.26 -6.80
CA HIS A 128 -10.82 -3.72 -5.43
C HIS A 128 -10.37 -2.59 -4.52
N ASN A 129 -10.98 -2.50 -3.34
CA ASN A 129 -10.56 -1.62 -2.25
C ASN A 129 -10.83 -2.29 -0.90
N HIS A 130 -10.10 -1.90 0.14
CA HIS A 130 -10.43 -2.30 1.50
C HIS A 130 -11.21 -1.21 2.23
N ILE A 131 -12.05 -1.64 3.18
CA ILE A 131 -12.95 -0.77 3.96
C ILE A 131 -12.29 -0.29 5.23
N ASP A 132 -11.51 -1.17 5.86
CA ASP A 132 -10.80 -0.90 7.09
C ASP A 132 -9.72 0.16 6.93
N VAL A 133 -9.28 0.70 8.04
CA VAL A 133 -8.17 1.64 8.12
C VAL A 133 -7.37 1.37 9.39
N GLU A 134 -6.09 1.74 9.38
CA GLU A 134 -5.21 1.62 10.53
C GLU A 134 -5.77 2.29 11.78
N SER A 135 -5.43 1.72 12.94
CA SER A 135 -5.83 2.23 14.24
C SER A 135 -5.20 3.59 14.55
N VAL A 136 -5.87 4.40 15.35
CA VAL A 136 -5.43 5.75 15.70
C VAL A 136 -5.26 5.92 17.21
N ASP A 137 -4.29 6.75 17.63
CA ASP A 137 -4.32 7.42 18.94
C ASP A 137 -4.73 8.89 18.74
N PRO A 138 -5.96 9.29 19.10
CA PRO A 138 -6.45 10.64 18.86
C PRO A 138 -5.60 11.76 19.48
N LYS A 139 -4.76 11.43 20.44
CA LYS A 139 -3.88 12.41 21.13
C LYS A 139 -2.72 12.90 20.26
N GLU A 140 -2.37 12.11 19.22
CA GLU A 140 -1.29 12.44 18.29
C GLU A 140 -1.78 13.30 17.10
N TRP A 141 -3.11 13.53 17.02
CA TRP A 141 -3.72 14.20 15.88
C TRP A 141 -4.01 15.68 16.17
N LEU A 142 -3.72 16.53 15.18
CA LEU A 142 -4.07 17.97 15.20
C LEU A 142 -5.57 18.21 15.12
N TYR A 143 -6.28 17.36 14.38
CA TYR A 143 -7.74 17.33 14.24
C TYR A 143 -8.23 15.93 14.56
N PRO A 144 -9.46 15.75 15.08
CA PRO A 144 -9.99 14.39 15.28
C PRO A 144 -9.87 13.53 14.01
N PRO A 145 -9.31 12.31 14.11
CA PRO A 145 -8.93 11.51 12.94
C PRO A 145 -10.10 11.15 12.01
N PHE A 146 -11.32 11.14 12.53
CA PHE A 146 -12.55 10.88 11.75
C PHE A 146 -13.46 12.11 11.62
N GLU A 147 -12.94 13.33 11.81
CA GLU A 147 -13.68 14.57 11.49
C GLU A 147 -13.70 14.85 9.99
N ALA A 148 -12.73 14.35 9.25
CA ALA A 148 -12.47 14.69 7.84
C ALA A 148 -12.36 16.21 7.64
N LYS A 149 -11.50 16.84 8.44
CA LYS A 149 -11.34 18.31 8.49
C LYS A 149 -10.77 18.84 7.20
N ILE A 150 -11.54 19.71 6.54
CA ILE A 150 -11.06 20.44 5.36
C ILE A 150 -10.37 21.72 5.78
N MET A 151 -9.08 21.83 5.47
CA MET A 151 -8.24 23.00 5.56
C MET A 151 -7.58 23.19 4.21
N VAL A 152 -8.25 23.91 3.31
CA VAL A 152 -7.83 24.07 1.92
C VAL A 152 -6.33 24.36 1.80
N PRO A 153 -5.57 23.60 0.99
CA PRO A 153 -6.03 22.62 0.00
C PRO A 153 -6.19 21.16 0.52
N TRP A 154 -6.20 20.93 1.82
CA TRP A 154 -6.12 19.60 2.42
C TRP A 154 -7.42 19.13 3.06
N MET A 155 -7.66 17.83 3.02
CA MET A 155 -8.55 17.11 3.92
C MET A 155 -7.70 16.26 4.87
N PHE A 156 -7.86 16.47 6.18
CA PHE A 156 -7.20 15.68 7.22
C PHE A 156 -8.14 14.59 7.73
N GLY A 157 -7.63 13.38 7.85
CA GLY A 157 -8.39 12.27 8.41
C GLY A 157 -7.76 10.92 8.11
N ARG A 158 -7.92 9.94 8.99
CA ARG A 158 -7.48 8.56 8.80
C ARG A 158 -8.26 7.92 7.64
N GLY A 159 -7.53 7.26 6.73
CA GLY A 159 -8.07 6.66 5.53
C GLY A 159 -8.31 7.64 4.38
N THR A 160 -7.91 8.93 4.52
CA THR A 160 -7.96 9.87 3.40
C THR A 160 -7.08 9.43 2.25
N PHE A 161 -5.98 8.75 2.55
CA PHE A 161 -5.06 8.18 1.59
C PHE A 161 -5.25 6.66 1.48
N ASP A 162 -5.12 5.94 2.56
CA ASP A 162 -5.17 4.49 2.65
C ASP A 162 -6.50 3.99 3.23
N MET A 163 -7.44 3.46 2.37
CA MET A 163 -7.48 3.71 0.92
C MET A 163 -8.85 4.24 0.49
N LYS A 164 -9.56 5.01 1.39
CA LYS A 164 -10.92 5.52 1.08
C LYS A 164 -10.94 6.45 -0.14
N SER A 165 -9.83 7.14 -0.44
CA SER A 165 -9.71 7.95 -1.66
C SER A 165 -9.81 7.10 -2.93
N VAL A 166 -9.10 5.97 -2.98
CA VAL A 166 -9.17 5.03 -4.10
C VAL A 166 -10.58 4.42 -4.19
N ALA A 167 -11.17 4.04 -3.05
CA ALA A 167 -12.53 3.51 -3.00
C ALA A 167 -13.56 4.48 -3.61
N ILE A 168 -13.46 5.79 -3.30
CA ILE A 168 -14.36 6.79 -3.90
C ILE A 168 -14.06 7.02 -5.39
N ALA A 169 -12.80 6.96 -5.83
CA ALA A 169 -12.46 7.03 -7.25
C ALA A 169 -13.05 5.84 -8.04
N GLN A 170 -12.97 4.64 -7.48
CA GLN A 170 -13.58 3.42 -8.03
C GLN A 170 -15.11 3.51 -8.07
N LEU A 171 -15.73 3.95 -6.97
CA LEU A 171 -17.16 4.20 -6.89
C LEU A 171 -17.62 5.21 -7.94
N ALA A 172 -16.87 6.31 -8.11
CA ALA A 172 -17.16 7.33 -9.10
C ALA A 172 -17.08 6.79 -10.54
N ALA A 173 -16.12 5.89 -10.80
CA ALA A 173 -16.02 5.20 -12.09
C ALA A 173 -17.21 4.27 -12.35
N MET A 174 -17.65 3.49 -11.34
CA MET A 174 -18.84 2.65 -11.45
C MET A 174 -20.10 3.46 -11.75
N ILE A 175 -20.30 4.55 -11.03
CA ILE A 175 -21.45 5.46 -11.22
C ILE A 175 -21.41 6.10 -12.61
N ASP A 176 -20.26 6.50 -13.08
CA ASP A 176 -20.04 7.08 -14.39
C ASP A 176 -20.38 6.09 -15.51
N LEU A 177 -19.89 4.86 -15.44
CA LEU A 177 -20.23 3.80 -16.39
C LEU A 177 -21.73 3.56 -16.44
N LYS A 178 -22.40 3.44 -15.29
CA LYS A 178 -23.88 3.27 -15.22
C LYS A 178 -24.62 4.43 -15.86
N LYS A 179 -24.23 5.68 -15.56
CA LYS A 179 -24.85 6.88 -16.11
C LYS A 179 -24.63 7.05 -17.61
N SER A 180 -23.51 6.54 -18.13
CA SER A 180 -23.21 6.62 -19.55
C SER A 180 -24.22 5.89 -20.43
N GLY A 181 -24.89 4.86 -19.90
CA GLY A 181 -25.82 4.00 -20.63
C GLY A 181 -25.18 3.23 -21.79
N ARG A 182 -23.86 3.29 -21.95
CA ARG A 182 -23.14 2.62 -23.03
C ARG A 182 -22.97 1.14 -22.72
N PRO A 183 -23.10 0.25 -23.72
CA PRO A 183 -22.80 -1.16 -23.52
C PRO A 183 -21.32 -1.37 -23.16
N LEU A 184 -21.08 -2.15 -22.13
CA LEU A 184 -19.72 -2.49 -21.70
C LEU A 184 -19.21 -3.68 -22.50
N LYS A 185 -17.96 -3.60 -22.98
CA LYS A 185 -17.26 -4.73 -23.60
C LYS A 185 -16.95 -5.85 -22.61
N ARG A 186 -16.78 -5.48 -21.33
CA ARG A 186 -16.42 -6.35 -20.22
C ARG A 186 -17.19 -5.96 -18.97
N SER A 187 -17.61 -6.95 -18.19
CA SER A 187 -18.19 -6.74 -16.87
C SER A 187 -17.20 -6.02 -15.94
N VAL A 188 -17.75 -5.24 -14.99
CA VAL A 188 -16.97 -4.58 -13.94
C VAL A 188 -17.54 -4.99 -12.59
N LEU A 189 -16.67 -5.42 -11.67
CA LEU A 189 -17.01 -5.75 -10.29
C LEU A 189 -16.36 -4.73 -9.36
N PHE A 190 -17.15 -4.00 -8.60
CA PHE A 190 -16.70 -3.23 -7.44
C PHE A 190 -16.66 -4.16 -6.24
N LEU A 191 -15.49 -4.34 -5.65
CA LEU A 191 -15.24 -5.26 -4.55
C LEU A 191 -14.58 -4.50 -3.41
N ALA A 192 -15.35 -4.24 -2.35
CA ALA A 192 -14.81 -3.63 -1.13
C ALA A 192 -14.70 -4.68 -0.03
N THR A 193 -13.51 -4.85 0.53
CA THR A 193 -13.18 -5.96 1.43
C THR A 193 -12.80 -5.50 2.83
N SER A 194 -12.83 -6.42 3.76
CA SER A 194 -12.55 -6.27 5.17
C SER A 194 -11.10 -6.61 5.51
N SER A 195 -10.56 -6.03 6.58
CA SER A 195 -9.38 -6.50 7.32
C SER A 195 -8.07 -6.53 6.52
N GLU A 196 -7.85 -5.66 5.55
CA GLU A 196 -6.58 -5.61 4.80
C GLU A 196 -5.42 -5.31 5.72
N GLU A 197 -5.53 -4.28 6.54
CA GLU A 197 -4.55 -3.79 7.51
C GLU A 197 -4.11 -4.86 8.52
N HIS A 198 -4.87 -5.96 8.60
CA HIS A 198 -4.66 -7.08 9.52
C HIS A 198 -4.53 -8.43 8.79
N GLY A 199 -4.04 -8.39 7.53
CA GLY A 199 -3.72 -9.55 6.71
C GLY A 199 -4.91 -10.21 6.03
N SER A 200 -5.99 -9.48 5.79
CA SER A 200 -7.12 -9.84 4.90
C SER A 200 -7.87 -11.13 5.27
N ARG A 201 -7.83 -11.53 6.53
CA ARG A 201 -8.41 -12.82 6.95
C ARG A 201 -9.91 -12.92 6.69
N LEU A 202 -10.63 -11.80 6.82
CA LEU A 202 -12.06 -11.66 6.57
C LEU A 202 -12.36 -10.94 5.25
N GLY A 203 -11.34 -10.45 4.55
CA GLY A 203 -11.40 -9.83 3.23
C GLY A 203 -11.02 -10.81 2.12
N VAL A 204 -10.02 -10.47 1.33
CA VAL A 204 -9.64 -11.24 0.13
C VAL A 204 -9.35 -12.71 0.45
N ARG A 205 -8.66 -13.02 1.55
CA ARG A 205 -8.41 -14.43 1.94
C ARG A 205 -9.70 -15.20 2.26
N TRP A 206 -10.74 -14.52 2.77
CA TRP A 206 -12.07 -15.11 2.94
C TRP A 206 -12.68 -15.42 1.59
N ILE A 207 -12.69 -14.44 0.69
CA ILE A 207 -13.30 -14.55 -0.64
C ILE A 207 -12.65 -15.67 -1.45
N LEU A 208 -11.33 -15.77 -1.43
CA LEU A 208 -10.59 -16.85 -2.10
C LEU A 208 -11.00 -18.24 -1.62
N ARG A 209 -11.39 -18.39 -0.35
CA ARG A 209 -11.80 -19.67 0.23
C ARG A 209 -13.28 -19.96 0.04
N GLN A 210 -14.14 -18.95 0.18
CA GLN A 210 -15.59 -19.14 0.21
C GLN A 210 -16.23 -18.95 -1.17
N HIS A 211 -15.63 -18.14 -2.03
CA HIS A 211 -16.14 -17.80 -3.35
C HIS A 211 -15.11 -18.08 -4.47
N PRO A 212 -14.48 -19.29 -4.51
CA PRO A 212 -13.44 -19.59 -5.49
C PRO A 212 -13.92 -19.46 -6.93
N GLU A 213 -15.21 -19.79 -7.21
CA GLU A 213 -15.79 -19.69 -8.55
C GLU A 213 -15.91 -18.22 -9.00
N LEU A 214 -16.30 -17.33 -8.08
CA LEU A 214 -16.33 -15.89 -8.35
C LEU A 214 -14.92 -15.41 -8.71
N VAL A 215 -13.92 -15.77 -7.91
CA VAL A 215 -12.53 -15.35 -8.12
C VAL A 215 -11.96 -15.88 -9.45
N GLN A 216 -12.23 -17.14 -9.79
CA GLN A 216 -11.80 -17.74 -11.05
C GLN A 216 -12.40 -17.03 -12.28
N SER A 217 -13.52 -16.32 -12.11
CA SER A 217 -14.09 -15.50 -13.19
C SER A 217 -13.35 -14.19 -13.43
N PHE A 218 -12.48 -13.72 -12.54
CA PHE A 218 -11.82 -12.41 -12.64
C PHE A 218 -10.87 -12.34 -13.85
N TRP A 219 -11.00 -11.30 -14.62
CA TRP A 219 -10.04 -11.02 -15.69
C TRP A 219 -8.74 -10.39 -15.16
N ALA A 220 -8.88 -9.39 -14.31
CA ALA A 220 -7.80 -8.72 -13.63
C ALA A 220 -8.33 -7.86 -12.47
N VAL A 221 -7.45 -7.47 -11.57
CA VAL A 221 -7.75 -6.61 -10.42
C VAL A 221 -6.98 -5.30 -10.53
N LEU A 222 -7.67 -4.17 -10.30
CA LEU A 222 -7.09 -2.87 -9.99
C LEU A 222 -7.34 -2.56 -8.53
N THR A 223 -6.28 -2.31 -7.78
CA THR A 223 -6.31 -1.97 -6.35
C THR A 223 -5.33 -0.85 -6.04
N GLU A 224 -5.02 -0.64 -4.78
CA GLU A 224 -3.97 0.26 -4.30
C GLU A 224 -2.55 -0.26 -4.56
N GLY A 225 -1.52 0.50 -4.13
CA GLY A 225 -0.10 0.09 -4.14
C GLY A 225 0.75 0.76 -5.21
N GLY A 226 0.17 1.55 -6.10
CA GLY A 226 0.93 2.42 -6.99
C GLY A 226 1.57 3.58 -6.23
N ALA A 227 2.71 4.08 -6.69
CA ALA A 227 3.42 5.16 -6.03
C ALA A 227 3.74 6.32 -6.97
N VAL A 228 3.78 7.52 -6.42
CA VAL A 228 4.15 8.74 -7.13
C VAL A 228 5.29 9.42 -6.41
N GLU A 229 6.37 9.67 -7.13
CA GLU A 229 7.45 10.51 -6.67
C GLU A 229 7.37 11.87 -7.37
N ALA A 230 6.93 12.89 -6.66
CA ALA A 230 6.81 14.25 -7.18
C ALA A 230 7.30 15.28 -6.16
N ARG A 231 7.98 16.33 -6.64
CA ARG A 231 8.36 17.50 -5.85
C ARG A 231 7.36 18.64 -6.01
N SER A 232 6.73 18.70 -7.16
CA SER A 232 5.68 19.64 -7.51
C SER A 232 4.79 19.05 -8.60
N ARG A 233 3.73 19.76 -8.97
CA ARG A 233 2.86 19.36 -10.09
C ARG A 233 3.63 19.27 -11.43
N ASP A 234 4.64 20.11 -11.59
CA ASP A 234 5.43 20.21 -12.82
C ASP A 234 6.72 19.39 -12.74
N GLU A 235 7.02 18.81 -11.59
CA GLU A 235 8.23 18.01 -11.36
C GLU A 235 7.88 16.62 -10.82
N ILE A 236 7.32 15.80 -11.71
CA ILE A 236 7.04 14.39 -11.47
C ILE A 236 8.29 13.59 -11.81
N LYS A 237 8.88 12.95 -10.82
CA LYS A 237 10.10 12.14 -10.98
C LYS A 237 9.80 10.75 -11.50
N TYR A 238 8.71 10.16 -10.99
CA TYR A 238 8.29 8.85 -11.43
C TYR A 238 6.85 8.56 -10.99
N TRP A 239 6.10 7.88 -11.81
CA TRP A 239 4.77 7.38 -11.49
C TRP A 239 4.72 5.87 -11.72
N GLY A 240 4.67 5.12 -10.64
CA GLY A 240 4.73 3.68 -10.64
C GLY A 240 3.37 3.01 -10.52
N THR A 241 3.10 2.06 -11.41
CA THR A 241 1.98 1.11 -11.28
C THR A 241 2.52 -0.18 -10.67
N GLU A 242 2.02 -0.55 -9.49
CA GLU A 242 2.49 -1.73 -8.79
C GLU A 242 2.13 -3.00 -9.58
N PHE A 243 3.09 -3.89 -9.72
CA PHE A 243 2.92 -5.17 -10.38
C PHE A 243 3.49 -6.34 -9.56
N ALA A 244 4.34 -6.07 -8.59
CA ALA A 244 5.01 -7.06 -7.77
C ALA A 244 5.41 -6.48 -6.41
N GLN A 245 5.56 -7.38 -5.42
CA GLN A 245 5.92 -7.03 -4.05
C GLN A 245 6.71 -8.17 -3.39
N LYS A 246 7.40 -7.88 -2.29
CA LYS A 246 7.98 -8.93 -1.44
C LYS A 246 6.86 -9.75 -0.80
N ARG A 247 7.21 -10.96 -0.38
CA ARG A 247 6.35 -11.82 0.43
C ARG A 247 6.65 -11.56 1.90
N PHE A 248 5.60 -11.48 2.71
CA PHE A 248 5.73 -11.33 4.16
C PHE A 248 5.40 -12.65 4.83
N VAL A 249 6.32 -13.10 5.69
CA VAL A 249 6.18 -14.31 6.50
C VAL A 249 6.44 -13.94 7.95
N TYR A 250 5.56 -14.36 8.84
CA TYR A 250 5.66 -14.05 10.25
C TYR A 250 6.26 -15.24 11.01
N VAL A 251 7.34 -15.00 11.72
CA VAL A 251 7.98 -15.97 12.60
C VAL A 251 7.75 -15.51 14.04
N HIS A 252 7.04 -16.33 14.81
CA HIS A 252 6.80 -16.09 16.23
C HIS A 252 7.78 -16.88 17.04
N VAL A 253 8.50 -16.23 17.91
CA VAL A 253 9.52 -16.81 18.79
C VAL A 253 9.10 -16.60 20.23
N CYS A 254 9.06 -17.67 21.03
CA CYS A 254 8.70 -17.64 22.44
C CYS A 254 9.77 -18.30 23.32
N SER A 255 9.94 -17.77 24.55
CA SER A 255 10.81 -18.34 25.57
C SER A 255 10.31 -17.99 26.99
N GLY A 256 10.58 -18.87 27.96
CA GLY A 256 10.50 -18.53 29.38
C GLY A 256 11.61 -17.59 29.83
N ASP A 257 12.69 -17.50 29.08
CA ASP A 257 13.89 -16.70 29.35
C ASP A 257 13.89 -15.43 28.48
N ARG A 258 13.75 -14.28 29.17
CA ARG A 258 13.75 -12.98 28.52
C ARG A 258 15.10 -12.60 27.92
N GLU A 259 16.18 -12.86 28.64
CA GLU A 259 17.52 -12.47 28.18
C GLU A 259 17.86 -13.12 26.84
N ARG A 260 17.37 -14.34 26.66
CA ARG A 260 17.56 -15.08 25.42
C ARG A 260 16.84 -14.47 24.21
N ILE A 261 15.59 -14.03 24.39
CA ILE A 261 14.84 -13.34 23.31
C ILE A 261 15.43 -11.95 23.07
N ASP A 262 15.76 -11.20 24.14
CA ASP A 262 16.41 -9.89 24.01
C ASP A 262 17.76 -10.02 23.27
N ALA A 263 18.54 -11.08 23.52
CA ALA A 263 19.78 -11.35 22.80
C ALA A 263 19.54 -11.64 21.32
N LEU A 264 18.51 -12.44 20.99
CA LEU A 264 18.14 -12.68 19.59
C LEU A 264 17.68 -11.38 18.91
N HIS A 265 16.85 -10.59 19.59
CA HIS A 265 16.40 -9.29 19.08
C HIS A 265 17.60 -8.39 18.75
N GLN A 266 18.53 -8.24 19.70
CA GLN A 266 19.72 -7.40 19.51
C GLN A 266 20.61 -7.93 18.38
N LEU A 267 20.79 -9.25 18.30
CA LEU A 267 21.55 -9.86 17.22
C LEU A 267 20.95 -9.57 15.84
N LEU A 268 19.64 -9.61 15.70
CA LEU A 268 18.96 -9.30 14.44
C LEU A 268 19.04 -7.80 14.11
N VAL A 269 18.95 -6.94 15.12
CA VAL A 269 19.13 -5.49 14.94
C VAL A 269 20.56 -5.15 14.52
N ASP A 270 21.55 -5.78 15.14
CA ASP A 270 22.97 -5.49 14.93
C ASP A 270 23.55 -6.21 13.71
N ARG A 271 22.96 -7.32 13.28
CA ARG A 271 23.45 -8.13 12.16
C ARG A 271 23.70 -7.29 10.93
N GLY A 272 22.87 -6.30 10.72
CA GLY A 272 22.92 -5.54 9.48
C GLY A 272 22.73 -6.45 8.29
N PHE A 273 23.23 -6.00 7.16
CA PHE A 273 23.13 -6.67 5.89
C PHE A 273 24.49 -7.29 5.54
N THR A 274 24.48 -8.53 5.06
CA THR A 274 25.67 -9.26 4.58
C THR A 274 25.63 -9.41 3.06
N GLU A 275 26.80 -9.58 2.44
CA GLU A 275 26.94 -9.73 0.98
C GLU A 275 26.29 -10.98 0.42
N THR A 276 26.20 -12.03 1.25
CA THR A 276 25.60 -13.32 0.90
C THR A 276 24.08 -13.23 0.77
N ASP A 277 23.48 -12.17 1.30
CA ASP A 277 22.03 -11.96 1.32
C ASP A 277 21.48 -11.28 0.04
N LEU A 278 22.32 -11.08 -0.99
CA LEU A 278 21.96 -10.33 -2.20
C LEU A 278 21.44 -11.22 -3.33
N HIS A 279 20.31 -10.83 -3.86
CA HIS A 279 19.64 -11.54 -4.96
C HIS A 279 19.15 -10.59 -6.04
N VAL A 280 19.29 -10.99 -7.29
CA VAL A 280 18.68 -10.30 -8.44
C VAL A 280 17.48 -11.12 -8.89
N THR A 281 16.29 -10.54 -8.84
CA THR A 281 15.07 -11.20 -9.32
C THR A 281 14.54 -10.53 -10.59
N PRO A 282 13.82 -11.27 -11.47
CA PRO A 282 13.25 -10.69 -12.68
C PRO A 282 12.32 -9.51 -12.40
N GLU A 283 11.55 -9.55 -11.32
CA GLU A 283 10.64 -8.48 -10.92
C GLU A 283 11.39 -7.21 -10.53
N VAL A 284 12.45 -7.34 -9.75
CA VAL A 284 13.29 -6.20 -9.38
C VAL A 284 14.00 -5.63 -10.60
N MET A 285 14.56 -6.48 -11.47
CA MET A 285 15.17 -6.03 -12.72
C MET A 285 14.19 -5.27 -13.61
N THR A 286 12.97 -5.78 -13.73
CA THR A 286 11.88 -5.12 -14.46
C THR A 286 11.57 -3.73 -13.89
N TYR A 287 11.54 -3.60 -12.57
CA TYR A 287 11.32 -2.33 -11.90
C TYR A 287 12.50 -1.37 -12.12
N VAL A 288 13.73 -1.78 -11.83
CA VAL A 288 14.89 -0.88 -11.94
C VAL A 288 15.17 -0.45 -13.39
N ALA A 289 14.79 -1.24 -14.39
CA ALA A 289 14.91 -0.87 -15.80
C ALA A 289 14.07 0.37 -16.16
N SER A 290 12.91 0.54 -15.56
CA SER A 290 12.06 1.73 -15.77
C SER A 290 12.35 2.87 -14.78
N TYR A 291 12.68 2.54 -13.55
CA TYR A 291 12.91 3.48 -12.46
C TYR A 291 14.32 4.09 -12.49
N GLY A 292 15.35 3.29 -12.75
CA GLY A 292 16.76 3.69 -12.71
C GLY A 292 17.07 4.92 -13.58
N PRO A 293 16.65 4.97 -14.86
CA PRO A 293 16.90 6.11 -15.73
C PRO A 293 16.37 7.45 -15.22
N THR A 294 15.38 7.44 -14.34
CA THR A 294 14.73 8.64 -13.80
C THR A 294 15.47 9.26 -12.59
N ARG A 295 16.52 8.61 -12.10
CA ARG A 295 17.27 9.08 -10.93
C ARG A 295 18.13 10.28 -11.24
N ASP A 296 18.14 11.27 -10.33
CA ASP A 296 18.90 12.51 -10.51
C ASP A 296 20.42 12.27 -10.44
N ARG A 297 20.86 11.36 -9.57
CA ARG A 297 22.28 11.07 -9.35
C ARG A 297 22.84 10.15 -10.44
N PRO A 298 23.83 10.59 -11.25
CA PRO A 298 24.42 9.77 -12.32
C PRO A 298 24.94 8.41 -11.82
N VAL A 299 25.61 8.41 -10.67
CA VAL A 299 26.13 7.18 -10.03
C VAL A 299 25.00 6.20 -9.73
N LEU A 300 23.85 6.68 -9.21
CA LEU A 300 22.72 5.80 -8.92
C LEU A 300 22.10 5.25 -10.21
N ARG A 301 22.01 6.04 -11.28
CA ARG A 301 21.56 5.55 -12.59
C ARG A 301 22.46 4.44 -13.13
N GLU A 302 23.77 4.65 -13.08
CA GLU A 302 24.75 3.66 -13.51
C GLU A 302 24.64 2.36 -12.70
N MET A 303 24.58 2.48 -11.37
CA MET A 303 24.46 1.33 -10.48
C MET A 303 23.20 0.52 -10.71
N LEU A 304 22.07 1.17 -11.04
CA LEU A 304 20.82 0.50 -11.36
C LEU A 304 20.75 -0.03 -12.80
N ALA A 305 21.58 0.51 -13.70
CA ALA A 305 21.70 -0.03 -15.07
C ALA A 305 22.51 -1.32 -15.08
N HIS A 306 23.46 -1.50 -14.15
CA HIS A 306 24.33 -2.67 -14.02
C HIS A 306 24.26 -3.26 -12.60
N PRO A 307 23.09 -3.77 -12.17
CA PRO A 307 22.89 -4.20 -10.79
C PRO A 307 23.80 -5.37 -10.39
N GLU A 308 24.04 -6.33 -11.28
CA GLU A 308 24.91 -7.49 -10.99
C GLU A 308 26.35 -7.05 -10.68
N GLU A 309 26.90 -6.11 -11.45
CA GLU A 309 28.22 -5.53 -11.18
C GLU A 309 28.21 -4.75 -9.86
N THR A 310 27.14 -4.02 -9.58
CA THR A 310 26.99 -3.24 -8.36
C THR A 310 26.90 -4.15 -7.13
N LEU A 311 26.20 -5.27 -7.25
CA LEU A 311 26.04 -6.25 -6.16
C LEU A 311 27.33 -7.03 -5.88
N SER A 312 28.22 -7.16 -6.88
CA SER A 312 29.53 -7.80 -6.70
C SER A 312 30.54 -6.91 -5.93
N ASP A 313 30.30 -5.59 -5.84
CA ASP A 313 31.10 -4.65 -5.07
C ASP A 313 30.32 -4.10 -3.87
N VAL A 314 30.56 -4.69 -2.71
CA VAL A 314 29.90 -4.33 -1.45
C VAL A 314 30.09 -2.87 -1.08
N THR A 315 31.25 -2.28 -1.40
CA THR A 315 31.51 -0.88 -1.09
C THR A 315 30.62 0.04 -1.92
N ARG A 316 30.41 -0.29 -3.18
CA ARG A 316 29.46 0.41 -4.05
C ARG A 316 28.03 0.18 -3.56
N PHE A 317 27.65 -1.07 -3.29
CA PHE A 317 26.30 -1.40 -2.84
C PHE A 317 25.90 -0.65 -1.57
N ARG A 318 26.80 -0.53 -0.59
CA ARG A 318 26.57 0.22 0.65
C ARG A 318 26.33 1.72 0.44
N GLN A 319 26.69 2.29 -0.70
CA GLN A 319 26.41 3.69 -1.06
C GLN A 319 24.98 3.90 -1.58
N LEU A 320 24.27 2.82 -1.91
CA LEU A 320 22.88 2.91 -2.33
C LEU A 320 21.97 3.31 -1.15
N PRO A 321 20.89 4.08 -1.39
CA PRO A 321 19.86 4.33 -0.40
C PRO A 321 19.25 3.01 0.12
N ASP A 322 18.78 2.99 1.36
CA ASP A 322 18.20 1.78 1.99
C ASP A 322 17.07 1.17 1.17
N TYR A 323 16.18 2.02 0.63
CA TYR A 323 15.13 1.56 -0.27
C TYR A 323 15.67 0.76 -1.46
N VAL A 324 16.73 1.25 -2.12
CA VAL A 324 17.33 0.57 -3.27
C VAL A 324 18.05 -0.72 -2.82
N ARG A 325 18.73 -0.70 -1.68
CA ARG A 325 19.37 -1.91 -1.12
C ARG A 325 18.36 -2.99 -0.80
N SER A 326 17.23 -2.61 -0.26
CA SER A 326 16.12 -3.52 0.05
C SER A 326 15.58 -4.26 -1.18
N LEU A 327 15.69 -3.69 -2.37
CA LEU A 327 15.28 -4.35 -3.62
C LEU A 327 16.03 -5.65 -3.92
N PHE A 328 17.24 -5.80 -3.36
CA PHE A 328 18.17 -6.88 -3.72
C PHE A 328 18.43 -7.87 -2.58
N ARG A 329 17.73 -7.76 -1.46
CA ARG A 329 17.96 -8.63 -0.31
C ARG A 329 16.66 -9.13 0.32
N ASN A 330 16.72 -10.31 0.94
CA ASN A 330 15.74 -10.72 1.91
C ASN A 330 16.05 -10.05 3.26
N GLU A 331 15.02 -9.82 4.08
CA GLU A 331 15.19 -9.09 5.35
C GLU A 331 14.46 -9.78 6.47
N ALA A 332 15.04 -9.78 7.66
CA ALA A 332 14.40 -10.19 8.90
C ALA A 332 14.27 -8.98 9.82
N VAL A 333 13.05 -8.56 10.09
CA VAL A 333 12.73 -7.37 10.89
C VAL A 333 12.16 -7.84 12.23
N PRO A 334 12.91 -7.75 13.34
CA PRO A 334 12.40 -8.12 14.65
C PRO A 334 11.50 -7.01 15.21
N PHE A 335 10.35 -7.42 15.76
CA PHE A 335 9.51 -6.54 16.55
C PHE A 335 9.94 -6.54 18.02
N ALA A 336 9.33 -5.64 18.82
CA ALA A 336 9.64 -5.56 20.23
C ALA A 336 9.35 -6.88 20.97
N VAL A 337 10.21 -7.19 21.95
CA VAL A 337 9.98 -8.30 22.87
C VAL A 337 8.87 -7.94 23.86
N GLU A 338 7.86 -8.78 23.97
CA GLU A 338 6.67 -8.58 24.81
C GLU A 338 6.42 -9.78 25.73
N ALA A 339 5.59 -9.57 26.75
CA ALA A 339 5.17 -10.69 27.58
C ALA A 339 4.14 -11.54 26.84
N ALA A 340 4.36 -12.85 26.74
CA ALA A 340 3.45 -13.77 26.09
C ALA A 340 2.17 -13.98 26.92
N PRO A 341 0.99 -14.14 26.29
CA PRO A 341 -0.28 -14.36 26.99
C PRO A 341 -0.28 -15.62 27.91
N GLY A 342 0.49 -16.65 27.53
CA GLY A 342 0.63 -17.90 28.26
C GLY A 342 1.73 -17.92 29.32
N GLY A 343 2.41 -16.78 29.55
CA GLY A 343 3.60 -16.65 30.39
C GLY A 343 4.89 -16.76 29.58
N GLY A 344 5.95 -16.15 30.10
CA GLY A 344 7.21 -15.99 29.38
C GLY A 344 7.19 -14.76 28.46
N TRP A 345 7.99 -14.83 27.40
CA TRP A 345 8.28 -13.73 26.49
C TRP A 345 8.11 -14.14 25.05
N GLU A 346 7.63 -13.25 24.22
CA GLU A 346 7.47 -13.48 22.79
C GLU A 346 8.03 -12.33 21.96
N MET A 347 8.45 -12.65 20.76
CA MET A 347 8.87 -11.71 19.72
C MET A 347 8.34 -12.19 18.38
N GLN A 348 7.81 -11.27 17.61
CA GLN A 348 7.52 -11.52 16.21
C GLN A 348 8.68 -11.04 15.35
N ILE A 349 9.06 -11.84 14.35
CA ILE A 349 10.03 -11.48 13.32
C ILE A 349 9.31 -11.52 11.99
N LEU A 350 9.36 -10.42 11.25
CA LEU A 350 8.79 -10.34 9.91
C LEU A 350 9.90 -10.58 8.88
N LEU A 351 9.75 -11.65 8.09
CA LEU A 351 10.63 -11.93 6.96
C LEU A 351 10.05 -11.29 5.70
N HIS A 352 10.84 -10.42 5.06
CA HIS A 352 10.56 -9.85 3.75
C HIS A 352 11.32 -10.66 2.70
N LEU A 353 10.62 -11.51 1.96
CA LEU A 353 11.20 -12.38 0.95
C LEU A 353 11.03 -11.80 -0.45
N LEU A 354 12.09 -11.81 -1.22
CA LEU A 354 12.04 -11.46 -2.64
C LEU A 354 11.18 -12.47 -3.43
N PRO A 355 10.58 -12.05 -4.55
CA PRO A 355 9.84 -12.95 -5.44
C PRO A 355 10.65 -14.17 -5.87
N GLY A 356 9.98 -15.29 -6.09
CA GLY A 356 10.61 -16.54 -6.53
C GLY A 356 11.41 -17.30 -5.47
N GLN A 357 11.70 -16.69 -4.30
CA GLN A 357 12.47 -17.33 -3.25
C GLN A 357 11.65 -18.39 -2.49
N GLU A 358 12.29 -19.51 -2.16
CA GLU A 358 11.72 -20.54 -1.29
C GLU A 358 11.90 -20.12 0.18
N LEU A 359 10.86 -20.37 1.01
CA LEU A 359 10.89 -19.94 2.40
C LEU A 359 12.00 -20.63 3.22
N ALA A 360 12.13 -21.95 3.10
CA ALA A 360 13.02 -22.70 3.98
C ALA A 360 14.49 -22.28 3.85
N PRO A 361 15.09 -22.20 2.65
CA PRO A 361 16.46 -21.71 2.49
C PRO A 361 16.64 -20.28 3.01
N VAL A 362 15.71 -19.37 2.67
CA VAL A 362 15.79 -17.95 3.08
C VAL A 362 15.63 -17.81 4.59
N ARG A 363 14.71 -18.55 5.20
CA ARG A 363 14.56 -18.54 6.65
C ARG A 363 15.84 -19.03 7.33
N ASP A 364 16.42 -20.11 6.85
CA ASP A 364 17.64 -20.70 7.45
C ASP A 364 18.87 -19.81 7.21
N GLU A 365 18.88 -18.99 6.17
CA GLU A 365 19.87 -17.95 5.93
C GLU A 365 19.69 -16.77 6.90
N LEU A 366 18.45 -16.24 7.01
CA LEU A 366 18.13 -15.08 7.85
C LEU A 366 18.09 -15.44 9.34
N LEU A 367 17.60 -16.63 9.67
CA LEU A 367 17.43 -17.14 11.02
C LEU A 367 18.08 -18.55 11.13
N PRO A 368 19.42 -18.66 11.07
CA PRO A 368 20.08 -19.95 11.18
C PRO A 368 19.62 -20.72 12.41
N PRO A 369 19.51 -22.06 12.36
CA PRO A 369 18.98 -22.88 13.44
C PRO A 369 19.65 -22.65 14.81
N TRP A 370 20.96 -22.30 14.83
CA TRP A 370 21.68 -22.01 16.06
C TRP A 370 21.15 -20.73 16.77
N MET A 371 20.63 -19.72 16.04
CA MET A 371 20.00 -18.54 16.63
C MET A 371 18.70 -18.89 17.36
N LEU A 372 17.99 -19.89 16.86
CA LEU A 372 16.68 -20.29 17.35
C LEU A 372 16.76 -21.44 18.36
N TRP A 373 17.96 -21.93 18.65
CA TRP A 373 18.12 -23.08 19.54
C TRP A 373 17.57 -22.83 20.95
N GLY A 374 16.68 -23.75 21.38
CA GLY A 374 16.00 -23.68 22.67
C GLY A 374 14.93 -22.60 22.77
N LEU A 375 14.49 -22.02 21.65
CA LEU A 375 13.34 -21.18 21.53
C LEU A 375 12.16 -21.98 20.93
N SER A 376 10.94 -21.65 21.30
CA SER A 376 9.75 -22.16 20.62
C SER A 376 9.48 -21.27 19.41
N VAL A 377 9.38 -21.88 18.22
CA VAL A 377 9.23 -21.14 16.97
C VAL A 377 8.01 -21.64 16.23
N THR A 378 7.14 -20.71 15.82
CA THR A 378 6.03 -20.97 14.90
C THR A 378 6.13 -20.04 13.71
N VAL A 379 5.73 -20.52 12.53
CA VAL A 379 5.77 -19.75 11.30
C VAL A 379 4.35 -19.61 10.76
N ASP A 380 3.91 -18.38 10.55
CA ASP A 380 2.68 -18.06 9.81
C ASP A 380 3.08 -17.53 8.43
N GLU A 381 2.90 -18.37 7.42
CA GLU A 381 3.13 -18.04 6.02
C GLU A 381 1.76 -17.83 5.33
N PRO A 382 1.29 -16.59 5.19
CA PRO A 382 0.10 -16.33 4.40
C PRO A 382 0.34 -16.80 2.95
N PRO A 383 -0.65 -17.41 2.28
CA PRO A 383 -0.51 -17.72 0.88
C PRO A 383 -0.26 -16.43 0.09
N THR A 384 0.88 -16.34 -0.55
CA THR A 384 1.31 -15.17 -1.33
C THR A 384 1.96 -15.60 -2.62
N ALA A 385 1.72 -14.84 -3.69
CA ALA A 385 2.30 -15.13 -4.99
C ALA A 385 3.82 -15.03 -4.96
N ARG A 386 4.47 -15.93 -5.71
CA ARG A 386 5.92 -15.92 -5.86
C ARG A 386 6.41 -14.99 -6.96
N HIS A 387 5.52 -14.57 -7.85
CA HIS A 387 5.83 -13.74 -9.01
C HIS A 387 4.87 -12.56 -9.15
N GLY A 388 5.32 -11.55 -9.89
CA GLY A 388 4.53 -10.38 -10.22
C GLY A 388 3.53 -10.62 -11.34
N SER A 389 2.66 -9.64 -11.57
CA SER A 389 1.71 -9.63 -12.69
C SER A 389 2.40 -9.24 -14.01
N PRO A 390 1.95 -9.76 -15.16
CA PRO A 390 2.57 -9.50 -16.45
C PRO A 390 2.45 -8.03 -16.89
N LEU A 391 3.54 -7.35 -17.22
CA LEU A 391 3.50 -5.96 -17.70
C LEU A 391 2.84 -5.81 -19.09
N GLY A 392 2.81 -6.87 -19.90
CA GLY A 392 2.10 -6.89 -21.19
C GLY A 392 0.58 -6.94 -21.09
N HIS A 393 0.02 -7.13 -19.88
CA HIS A 393 -1.42 -7.20 -19.69
C HIS A 393 -2.11 -5.86 -20.01
N PRO A 394 -3.30 -5.86 -20.67
CA PRO A 394 -3.98 -4.63 -21.07
C PRO A 394 -4.25 -3.63 -19.93
N VAL A 395 -4.49 -4.10 -18.71
CA VAL A 395 -4.71 -3.24 -17.54
C VAL A 395 -3.48 -2.41 -17.24
N PHE A 396 -2.29 -3.02 -17.19
CA PHE A 396 -1.04 -2.30 -16.95
C PHE A 396 -0.75 -1.29 -18.06
N GLN A 397 -0.91 -1.72 -19.32
CA GLN A 397 -0.68 -0.85 -20.48
C GLN A 397 -1.66 0.33 -20.54
N ALA A 398 -2.93 0.10 -20.18
CA ALA A 398 -3.94 1.15 -20.09
C ALA A 398 -3.63 2.18 -18.98
N ALA A 399 -3.13 1.72 -17.81
CA ALA A 399 -2.70 2.60 -16.74
C ALA A 399 -1.57 3.53 -17.20
N LEU A 400 -0.53 2.98 -17.84
CA LEU A 400 0.56 3.79 -18.39
C LEU A 400 0.08 4.77 -19.48
N ALA A 401 -0.83 4.34 -20.36
CA ALA A 401 -1.38 5.20 -21.40
C ALA A 401 -2.21 6.35 -20.81
N ALA A 402 -3.04 6.08 -19.80
CA ALA A 402 -3.82 7.11 -19.11
C ALA A 402 -2.92 8.14 -18.40
N LEU A 403 -1.85 7.69 -17.74
CA LEU A 403 -0.84 8.57 -17.14
C LEU A 403 -0.15 9.44 -18.18
N LYS A 404 0.28 8.85 -19.30
CA LYS A 404 0.96 9.57 -20.39
C LYS A 404 0.07 10.64 -21.04
N GLU A 405 -1.22 10.39 -21.15
CA GLU A 405 -2.18 11.37 -21.67
C GLU A 405 -2.43 12.50 -20.68
N ARG A 406 -2.58 12.16 -19.39
CA ARG A 406 -2.90 13.15 -18.35
C ARG A 406 -1.71 14.01 -17.95
N TYR A 407 -0.51 13.41 -17.93
CA TYR A 407 0.76 14.02 -17.54
C TYR A 407 1.83 13.79 -18.60
N PRO A 408 1.72 14.46 -19.77
CA PRO A 408 2.70 14.30 -20.86
C PRO A 408 4.12 14.62 -20.39
N GLY A 409 5.04 13.70 -20.63
CA GLY A 409 6.44 13.84 -20.22
C GLY A 409 6.76 13.37 -18.80
N ALA A 410 5.79 13.05 -17.97
CA ALA A 410 6.05 12.42 -16.67
C ALA A 410 6.55 10.98 -16.88
N PRO A 411 7.72 10.61 -16.30
CA PRO A 411 8.18 9.24 -16.35
C PRO A 411 7.20 8.32 -15.62
N ALA A 412 6.77 7.23 -16.27
CA ALA A 412 5.87 6.26 -15.69
C ALA A 412 6.29 4.84 -16.06
N GLY A 413 6.03 3.88 -15.17
CA GLY A 413 6.41 2.49 -15.40
C GLY A 413 5.95 1.56 -14.28
N SER A 414 6.65 0.43 -14.17
CA SER A 414 6.38 -0.57 -13.13
C SER A 414 6.80 -0.07 -11.75
N TRP A 415 6.10 -0.54 -10.71
CA TRP A 415 6.46 -0.31 -9.31
C TRP A 415 6.56 -1.63 -8.56
N PHE A 416 7.59 -1.76 -7.75
CA PHE A 416 7.82 -2.90 -6.88
C PHE A 416 7.73 -2.46 -5.42
N LEU A 417 6.96 -3.17 -4.59
CA LEU A 417 6.84 -2.88 -3.17
C LEU A 417 7.82 -3.73 -2.35
N PRO A 418 8.90 -3.14 -1.81
CA PRO A 418 9.86 -3.89 -1.02
C PRO A 418 9.54 -3.96 0.48
N TRP A 419 8.74 -3.02 1.01
CA TRP A 419 8.53 -2.82 2.44
C TRP A 419 7.08 -2.83 2.89
N THR A 420 6.15 -2.74 1.95
CA THR A 420 4.71 -2.86 2.20
C THR A 420 4.14 -3.96 1.33
N VAL A 421 2.94 -4.39 1.65
CA VAL A 421 2.20 -5.38 0.87
C VAL A 421 0.76 -4.91 0.71
N THR A 422 0.12 -5.37 -0.35
CA THR A 422 -1.29 -5.13 -0.63
C THR A 422 -1.99 -6.46 -0.90
N ASP A 423 -3.30 -6.45 -0.96
CA ASP A 423 -4.10 -7.61 -1.30
C ASP A 423 -3.84 -8.19 -2.70
N SER A 424 -3.12 -7.46 -3.57
CA SER A 424 -2.64 -7.97 -4.87
C SER A 424 -1.92 -9.32 -4.74
N ARG A 425 -1.17 -9.51 -3.62
CA ARG A 425 -0.46 -10.76 -3.33
C ARG A 425 -1.37 -11.99 -3.33
N PHE A 426 -2.59 -11.84 -2.84
CA PHE A 426 -3.53 -12.97 -2.71
C PHE A 426 -4.18 -13.31 -4.06
N PHE A 427 -4.60 -12.33 -4.83
CA PHE A 427 -5.15 -12.57 -6.18
C PHE A 427 -4.12 -13.24 -7.09
N ARG A 428 -2.86 -12.83 -7.01
CA ARG A 428 -1.76 -13.44 -7.77
C ARG A 428 -1.52 -14.91 -7.40
N THR A 429 -1.84 -15.36 -6.17
CA THR A 429 -1.67 -16.78 -5.79
C THR A 429 -2.53 -17.72 -6.60
N VAL A 430 -3.66 -17.23 -7.08
CA VAL A 430 -4.61 -18.00 -7.89
C VAL A 430 -4.53 -17.64 -9.38
N GLY A 431 -3.45 -16.98 -9.79
CA GLY A 431 -3.16 -16.68 -11.19
C GLY A 431 -3.90 -15.45 -11.74
N ILE A 432 -4.56 -14.66 -10.91
CA ILE A 432 -5.28 -13.46 -11.35
C ILE A 432 -4.30 -12.27 -11.41
N PRO A 433 -4.08 -11.65 -12.58
CA PRO A 433 -3.28 -10.44 -12.69
C PRO A 433 -3.86 -9.31 -11.83
N SER A 434 -3.03 -8.72 -10.97
CA SER A 434 -3.43 -7.66 -10.07
C SER A 434 -2.43 -6.52 -10.10
N TYR A 435 -2.92 -5.29 -10.17
CA TYR A 435 -2.11 -4.08 -10.31
C TYR A 435 -2.54 -3.03 -9.30
N GLY A 436 -1.55 -2.48 -8.61
CA GLY A 436 -1.77 -1.33 -7.73
C GLY A 436 -1.64 -0.03 -8.51
N PHE A 437 -2.67 0.80 -8.47
CA PHE A 437 -2.71 2.06 -9.18
C PHE A 437 -3.23 3.19 -8.29
N SER A 438 -2.34 4.11 -7.95
CA SER A 438 -2.71 5.38 -7.32
C SER A 438 -2.90 6.43 -8.41
N PRO A 439 -4.13 6.91 -8.64
CA PRO A 439 -4.40 7.93 -9.69
C PRO A 439 -4.04 9.35 -9.25
N PHE A 440 -3.49 9.53 -8.06
CA PHE A 440 -3.38 10.82 -7.41
C PHE A 440 -1.96 11.37 -7.47
N LEU A 441 -1.81 12.61 -7.91
CA LEU A 441 -0.52 13.30 -7.87
C LEU A 441 -0.22 13.77 -6.44
N ILE A 442 0.55 12.97 -5.71
CA ILE A 442 0.90 13.20 -4.32
C ILE A 442 2.35 13.66 -4.24
N MET A 443 2.59 14.66 -3.39
CA MET A 443 3.93 15.14 -3.14
C MET A 443 4.65 14.24 -2.14
N ASN A 444 5.96 14.11 -2.28
CA ASN A 444 6.77 13.28 -1.38
C ASN A 444 6.56 13.61 0.10
N THR A 445 6.30 14.88 0.42
CA THR A 445 6.02 15.34 1.79
C THR A 445 4.70 14.81 2.36
N ASP A 446 3.75 14.46 1.51
CA ASP A 446 2.43 14.00 1.92
C ASP A 446 2.38 12.47 2.01
N THR A 447 3.18 11.79 1.19
CA THR A 447 3.36 10.34 1.29
C THR A 447 3.89 9.93 2.68
N LEU A 448 4.64 10.79 3.35
CA LEU A 448 5.14 10.56 4.72
C LEU A 448 4.03 10.49 5.78
N GLN A 449 2.84 10.97 5.46
CA GLN A 449 1.73 10.99 6.40
C GLN A 449 0.78 9.79 6.24
N VAL A 450 1.01 8.92 5.26
CA VAL A 450 0.21 7.71 5.08
C VAL A 450 0.38 6.84 6.33
N ASP A 451 -0.70 6.35 6.88
CA ASP A 451 -0.80 5.56 8.12
C ASP A 451 -0.21 6.21 9.38
N ASN A 452 0.21 7.46 9.27
CA ASN A 452 0.67 8.24 10.41
C ASN A 452 -0.41 9.16 10.96
N ALA A 453 -0.15 9.72 12.15
CA ALA A 453 -0.96 10.80 12.68
C ALA A 453 -0.95 12.00 11.72
N ASN A 454 -2.11 12.65 11.60
CA ASN A 454 -2.31 13.77 10.67
C ASN A 454 -2.25 13.39 9.18
N GLU A 455 -2.60 12.16 8.87
CA GLU A 455 -2.85 11.74 7.49
C GLU A 455 -3.77 12.73 6.79
N ARG A 456 -3.40 13.11 5.59
CA ARG A 456 -4.10 14.14 4.83
C ARG A 456 -4.01 13.92 3.34
N PHE A 457 -4.96 14.48 2.63
CA PHE A 457 -5.03 14.38 1.18
C PHE A 457 -5.28 15.74 0.53
N ALA A 458 -4.56 16.05 -0.55
CA ALA A 458 -4.75 17.29 -1.29
C ALA A 458 -6.02 17.21 -2.17
N LEU A 459 -6.98 18.09 -1.93
CA LEU A 459 -8.25 18.11 -2.66
C LEU A 459 -8.10 18.25 -4.18
N PRO A 460 -7.18 19.09 -4.71
CA PRO A 460 -6.94 19.16 -6.15
C PRO A 460 -6.40 17.85 -6.74
N ALA A 461 -5.49 17.18 -6.03
CA ALA A 461 -4.95 15.89 -6.45
C ALA A 461 -6.03 14.81 -6.46
N PHE A 462 -6.93 14.83 -5.48
CA PHE A 462 -8.06 13.92 -5.43
C PHE A 462 -9.02 14.14 -6.61
N ALA A 463 -9.43 15.38 -6.87
CA ALA A 463 -10.34 15.69 -7.98
C ALA A 463 -9.76 15.27 -9.35
N ASP A 464 -8.50 15.60 -9.59
CA ASP A 464 -7.76 15.19 -10.80
C ASP A 464 -7.67 13.67 -10.93
N GLY A 465 -7.36 12.99 -9.82
CA GLY A 465 -7.19 11.54 -9.78
C GLY A 465 -8.49 10.77 -10.00
N VAL A 466 -9.61 11.26 -9.48
CA VAL A 466 -10.93 10.66 -9.76
C VAL A 466 -11.22 10.68 -11.27
N GLU A 467 -10.91 11.78 -11.96
CA GLU A 467 -11.12 11.83 -13.40
C GLU A 467 -10.15 10.93 -14.17
N LEU A 468 -8.89 10.87 -13.75
CA LEU A 468 -7.91 9.93 -14.31
C LEU A 468 -8.38 8.48 -14.15
N TYR A 469 -8.94 8.13 -12.99
CA TYR A 469 -9.44 6.78 -12.74
C TYR A 469 -10.67 6.45 -13.61
N ARG A 470 -11.60 7.39 -13.78
CA ARG A 470 -12.73 7.26 -14.72
C ARG A 470 -12.25 6.99 -16.14
N GLN A 471 -11.27 7.76 -16.63
CA GLN A 471 -10.70 7.60 -17.97
C GLN A 471 -10.03 6.22 -18.14
N LEU A 472 -9.26 5.77 -17.15
CA LEU A 472 -8.65 4.45 -17.15
C LEU A 472 -9.70 3.34 -17.25
N VAL A 473 -10.72 3.38 -16.40
CA VAL A 473 -11.76 2.33 -16.37
C VAL A 473 -12.55 2.34 -17.68
N ARG A 474 -12.97 3.52 -18.18
CA ARG A 474 -13.63 3.62 -19.49
C ARG A 474 -12.81 3.00 -20.62
N ARG A 475 -11.52 3.26 -20.67
CA ARG A 475 -10.60 2.70 -21.68
C ARG A 475 -10.57 1.17 -21.66
N LEU A 476 -10.70 0.58 -20.48
CA LEU A 476 -10.65 -0.87 -20.30
C LEU A 476 -11.94 -1.59 -20.64
N VAL A 477 -13.10 -0.89 -20.51
CA VAL A 477 -14.39 -1.57 -20.54
C VAL A 477 -15.40 -1.00 -21.55
N LEU A 478 -15.13 0.14 -22.17
CA LEU A 478 -15.92 0.73 -23.24
C LEU A 478 -15.20 0.63 -24.58
#